data_aa9cca7cec8056a4f7ff047661d512e4
#
_entry.id   aa9cca7cec8056a4f7ff047661d512e4
#
_cell.length_a   1.000
_cell.length_b   1.000
_cell.length_c   1.000
_cell.angle_alpha   90.00
_cell.angle_beta   90.00
_cell.angle_gamma   90.00
#
_symmetry.space_group_name_H-M   'P 1'
#
loop_
_entity.id
_entity.type
_entity.pdbx_description
1 polymer ?
#
loop_
_entity_poly.entity_id
_entity_poly.type
_entity_poly.pdbx_seq_one_letter_code
_entity_poly.pdbx_strand_id
1 'polypeptide(L)'
;MRPAVAALILALIVALLASNARAATPEATRVPVMVPNIATWTGSDGKPTADTWQHAAHFRLDNEIQPGHNVAAPVATEVAVGYTPTALWLHFVAQDPRPADVRIKYRQHDGFNNNDEYVGIIFSPFNDTQWGYEFFCSTGATELDSFRQQNNEYSSFDAIWYCNAHLTPTGYVVTMQIPFRSLKFPHSDEPQTWRMLFFRNWARNVRHQITQVKLDYNNNCTLCQAELVR
;
A
#
# COMPACT_ATOMS: atom_id res chain seq x y z
N MET A 1 37.09 1.58 58.57
CA MET A 1 36.28 0.92 57.53
C MET A 1 37.00 1.16 56.20
N ARG A 2 37.26 0.11 55.47
CA ARG A 2 38.26 0.09 54.38
C ARG A 2 37.72 0.70 53.08
N PRO A 3 38.48 1.54 52.36
CA PRO A 3 38.01 2.20 51.13
C PRO A 3 37.85 1.28 49.90
N ALA A 4 38.13 0.01 50.03
CA ALA A 4 38.09 -0.94 48.89
C ALA A 4 36.69 -1.42 48.51
N VAL A 5 35.67 -1.25 49.34
CA VAL A 5 34.30 -1.72 49.05
C VAL A 5 33.49 -0.72 48.25
N ALA A 6 33.80 0.57 48.39
CA ALA A 6 33.10 1.63 47.63
C ALA A 6 33.48 1.69 46.14
N ALA A 7 34.72 1.29 45.81
CA ALA A 7 35.19 1.29 44.41
C ALA A 7 34.60 0.15 43.57
N LEU A 8 34.27 -0.99 44.23
CA LEU A 8 33.70 -2.15 43.52
C LEU A 8 32.23 -1.95 43.12
N ILE A 9 31.47 -1.20 43.92
CA ILE A 9 30.05 -0.92 43.66
C ILE A 9 29.89 0.09 42.52
N LEU A 10 30.80 1.09 42.42
CA LEU A 10 30.74 2.09 41.35
C LEU A 10 31.10 1.48 39.98
N ALA A 11 32.01 0.51 39.93
CA ALA A 11 32.39 -0.17 38.71
C ALA A 11 31.25 -1.10 38.18
N LEU A 12 30.44 -1.67 39.04
CA LEU A 12 29.31 -2.53 38.65
C LEU A 12 28.13 -1.72 38.08
N ILE A 13 27.89 -0.49 38.54
CA ILE A 13 26.81 0.36 38.07
C ILE A 13 27.12 0.95 36.68
N VAL A 14 28.38 1.23 36.39
CA VAL A 14 28.80 1.75 35.07
C VAL A 14 28.73 0.63 34.01
N ALA A 15 28.96 -0.64 34.39
CA ALA A 15 28.85 -1.77 33.45
C ALA A 15 27.41 -2.15 33.09
N LEU A 16 26.40 -1.81 33.91
CA LEU A 16 24.99 -2.09 33.66
C LEU A 16 24.29 -1.02 32.76
N LEU A 17 24.90 0.15 32.52
CA LEU A 17 24.35 1.20 31.66
C LEU A 17 24.87 1.15 30.21
N ALA A 18 25.80 0.25 29.91
CA ALA A 18 26.43 0.16 28.57
C ALA A 18 25.78 -0.86 27.63
N SER A 19 24.67 -1.48 27.99
CA SER A 19 24.07 -2.52 27.16
C SER A 19 22.59 -2.27 26.87
N ASN A 20 22.26 -1.39 25.97
CA ASN A 20 21.02 -1.45 25.16
C ASN A 20 20.98 -0.42 24.02
N ALA A 21 22.13 0.02 23.51
CA ALA A 21 22.14 0.57 22.15
C ALA A 21 22.03 -0.62 21.19
N ARG A 22 20.80 -1.11 20.98
CA ARG A 22 20.49 -2.01 19.88
C ARG A 22 20.81 -1.20 18.61
N ALA A 23 21.94 -1.50 18.00
CA ALA A 23 22.28 -0.92 16.71
C ALA A 23 21.09 -1.20 15.79
N ALA A 24 20.46 -0.14 15.31
CA ALA A 24 19.45 -0.26 14.27
C ALA A 24 20.11 -1.04 13.14
N THR A 25 19.56 -2.18 12.79
CA THR A 25 20.00 -2.95 11.63
C THR A 25 19.95 -1.97 10.44
N PRO A 26 21.04 -1.77 9.68
CA PRO A 26 20.97 -0.88 8.51
C PRO A 26 19.79 -1.31 7.68
N GLU A 27 18.92 -0.37 7.33
CA GLU A 27 17.83 -0.62 6.37
C GLU A 27 18.52 -1.19 5.12
N ALA A 28 18.30 -2.47 4.85
CA ALA A 28 18.88 -3.12 3.69
C ALA A 28 18.51 -2.23 2.50
N THR A 29 19.49 -1.83 1.69
CA THR A 29 19.30 -0.92 0.57
C THR A 29 18.31 -1.57 -0.40
N ARG A 30 17.02 -1.27 -0.22
CA ARG A 30 15.95 -1.78 -1.09
C ARG A 30 16.10 -1.07 -2.43
N VAL A 31 16.24 -1.84 -3.49
CA VAL A 31 16.25 -1.30 -4.85
C VAL A 31 14.82 -0.97 -5.24
N PRO A 32 14.51 0.28 -5.60
CA PRO A 32 13.14 0.63 -6.02
C PRO A 32 12.71 -0.12 -7.28
N VAL A 33 11.47 -0.59 -7.31
CA VAL A 33 10.85 -1.11 -8.53
C VAL A 33 10.55 0.06 -9.47
N MET A 34 10.96 -0.05 -10.73
CA MET A 34 10.71 1.00 -11.72
C MET A 34 9.25 0.97 -12.19
N VAL A 35 8.54 2.07 -12.01
CA VAL A 35 7.19 2.29 -12.55
C VAL A 35 7.31 3.08 -13.85
N PRO A 36 6.87 2.53 -14.98
CA PRO A 36 7.05 3.16 -16.29
C PRO A 36 6.05 4.27 -16.57
N ASN A 37 6.45 5.22 -17.41
CA ASN A 37 5.53 6.12 -18.08
C ASN A 37 4.81 5.33 -19.20
N ILE A 38 3.48 5.16 -19.05
CA ILE A 38 2.66 4.38 -19.96
C ILE A 38 1.91 5.22 -21.01
N ALA A 39 2.17 6.51 -21.07
CA ALA A 39 1.41 7.43 -21.94
C ALA A 39 1.45 7.04 -23.42
N THR A 40 2.56 6.45 -23.91
CA THR A 40 2.72 6.03 -25.31
C THR A 40 1.77 4.89 -25.71
N TRP A 41 1.33 4.09 -24.74
CA TRP A 41 0.47 2.91 -24.96
C TRP A 41 -0.99 3.15 -24.58
N THR A 42 -1.37 4.40 -24.25
CA THR A 42 -2.78 4.75 -23.97
C THR A 42 -3.60 4.86 -25.24
N GLY A 43 -4.92 4.74 -25.10
CA GLY A 43 -5.86 5.01 -26.19
C GLY A 43 -5.87 6.48 -26.62
N SER A 44 -6.60 6.78 -27.65
CA SER A 44 -6.74 8.16 -28.19
C SER A 44 -7.36 9.14 -27.19
N ASP A 45 -8.05 8.64 -26.17
CA ASP A 45 -8.63 9.41 -25.07
C ASP A 45 -7.65 9.60 -23.89
N GLY A 46 -6.40 9.11 -24.02
CA GLY A 46 -5.37 9.18 -22.98
C GLY A 46 -5.58 8.19 -21.85
N LYS A 47 -6.49 7.22 -21.97
CA LYS A 47 -6.74 6.19 -20.96
C LYS A 47 -6.03 4.90 -21.30
N PRO A 48 -5.60 4.14 -20.28
CA PRO A 48 -5.02 2.82 -20.47
C PRO A 48 -5.98 1.86 -21.17
N THR A 49 -5.43 1.05 -22.05
CA THR A 49 -6.08 -0.06 -22.75
C THR A 49 -5.55 -1.39 -22.24
N ALA A 50 -6.06 -2.52 -22.69
CA ALA A 50 -5.55 -3.83 -22.35
C ALA A 50 -4.05 -3.99 -22.70
N ASP A 51 -3.61 -3.41 -23.82
CA ASP A 51 -2.20 -3.41 -24.23
C ASP A 51 -1.32 -2.56 -23.32
N THR A 52 -1.82 -1.44 -22.84
CA THR A 52 -1.10 -0.54 -21.93
C THR A 52 -0.57 -1.27 -20.69
N TRP A 53 -1.37 -2.17 -20.15
CA TRP A 53 -1.01 -2.88 -18.92
C TRP A 53 0.12 -3.89 -19.09
N GLN A 54 0.41 -4.35 -20.30
CA GLN A 54 1.58 -5.21 -20.59
C GLN A 54 2.89 -4.46 -20.41
N HIS A 55 2.87 -3.13 -20.49
CA HIS A 55 4.02 -2.24 -20.35
C HIS A 55 4.14 -1.61 -18.96
N ALA A 56 3.24 -1.93 -18.04
CA ALA A 56 3.21 -1.43 -16.67
C ALA A 56 4.16 -2.22 -15.74
N ALA A 57 4.41 -1.71 -14.55
CA ALA A 57 5.05 -2.49 -13.49
C ALA A 57 4.02 -3.40 -12.82
N HIS A 58 4.38 -4.68 -12.61
CA HIS A 58 3.47 -5.68 -12.06
C HIS A 58 3.87 -6.09 -10.65
N PHE A 59 2.87 -6.17 -9.78
CA PHE A 59 3.01 -6.64 -8.41
C PHE A 59 1.96 -7.71 -8.12
N ARG A 60 2.29 -8.65 -7.24
CA ARG A 60 1.39 -9.70 -6.77
C ARG A 60 1.12 -9.51 -5.29
N LEU A 61 -0.13 -9.61 -4.91
CA LEU A 61 -0.52 -9.57 -3.51
C LEU A 61 -0.54 -11.01 -2.98
N ASP A 62 0.61 -11.49 -2.53
CA ASP A 62 0.82 -12.89 -2.17
C ASP A 62 0.79 -13.15 -0.65
N ASN A 63 0.60 -12.10 0.16
CA ASN A 63 0.66 -12.22 1.62
C ASN A 63 -0.69 -11.87 2.25
N GLU A 64 -1.31 -12.84 2.90
CA GLU A 64 -2.42 -12.60 3.80
C GLU A 64 -1.87 -12.10 5.14
N ILE A 65 -2.12 -10.83 5.42
CA ILE A 65 -1.67 -10.20 6.65
C ILE A 65 -2.64 -10.41 7.81
N GLN A 66 -3.94 -10.55 7.53
CA GLN A 66 -5.00 -10.88 8.49
C GLN A 66 -6.02 -11.80 7.83
N PRO A 67 -6.52 -12.82 8.56
CA PRO A 67 -6.16 -13.24 9.91
C PRO A 67 -4.86 -14.05 9.99
N GLY A 68 -4.24 -14.41 8.87
CA GLY A 68 -3.21 -15.44 8.77
C GLY A 68 -1.78 -15.04 9.16
N HIS A 69 -1.48 -13.82 9.57
CA HIS A 69 -0.14 -13.37 9.96
C HIS A 69 0.96 -13.66 8.93
N ASN A 70 0.85 -13.07 7.74
CA ASN A 70 1.82 -13.20 6.64
C ASN A 70 1.94 -14.63 6.06
N VAL A 71 0.85 -15.34 6.01
CA VAL A 71 0.75 -16.60 5.27
C VAL A 71 0.49 -16.34 3.78
N ALA A 72 0.52 -17.40 2.97
CA ALA A 72 0.17 -17.30 1.56
C ALA A 72 -1.26 -16.77 1.38
N ALA A 73 -1.46 -15.86 0.46
CA ALA A 73 -2.77 -15.30 0.16
C ALA A 73 -3.73 -16.41 -0.35
N PRO A 74 -4.98 -16.47 0.15
CA PRO A 74 -5.95 -17.50 -0.25
C PRO A 74 -6.48 -17.31 -1.67
N VAL A 75 -6.31 -16.12 -2.24
CA VAL A 75 -6.77 -15.74 -3.58
C VAL A 75 -5.71 -14.91 -4.29
N ALA A 76 -5.56 -15.13 -5.60
CA ALA A 76 -4.62 -14.38 -6.39
C ALA A 76 -5.12 -12.95 -6.66
N THR A 77 -4.21 -12.00 -6.58
CA THR A 77 -4.44 -10.62 -6.96
C THR A 77 -3.17 -10.06 -7.58
N GLU A 78 -3.32 -9.47 -8.74
CA GLU A 78 -2.24 -8.76 -9.43
C GLU A 78 -2.62 -7.29 -9.55
N VAL A 79 -1.64 -6.40 -9.49
CA VAL A 79 -1.79 -5.00 -9.80
C VAL A 79 -0.73 -4.56 -10.79
N ALA A 80 -1.17 -3.94 -11.88
CA ALA A 80 -0.32 -3.25 -12.84
C ALA A 80 -0.32 -1.75 -12.51
N VAL A 81 0.87 -1.14 -12.46
CA VAL A 81 1.06 0.26 -12.08
C VAL A 81 1.86 0.98 -13.15
N GLY A 82 1.37 2.13 -13.56
CA GLY A 82 2.07 3.01 -14.49
C GLY A 82 1.62 4.45 -14.29
N TYR A 83 2.31 5.38 -14.93
CA TYR A 83 1.89 6.77 -14.87
C TYR A 83 1.85 7.42 -16.26
N THR A 84 1.05 8.46 -16.37
CA THR A 84 1.06 9.42 -17.48
C THR A 84 1.56 10.77 -16.95
N PRO A 85 1.79 11.77 -17.79
CA PRO A 85 2.16 13.10 -17.30
C PRO A 85 1.18 13.75 -16.32
N THR A 86 -0.04 13.23 -16.23
CA THR A 86 -1.12 13.83 -15.43
C THR A 86 -1.66 12.97 -14.31
N ALA A 87 -1.38 11.66 -14.30
CA ALA A 87 -1.99 10.74 -13.33
C ALA A 87 -1.15 9.49 -13.07
N LEU A 88 -1.26 8.97 -11.85
CA LEU A 88 -0.92 7.60 -11.49
C LEU A 88 -2.10 6.70 -11.86
N TRP A 89 -1.80 5.55 -12.46
CA TRP A 89 -2.78 4.56 -12.89
C TRP A 89 -2.50 3.22 -12.24
N LEU A 90 -3.55 2.58 -11.74
CA LEU A 90 -3.49 1.24 -11.17
C LEU A 90 -4.57 0.37 -11.81
N HIS A 91 -4.23 -0.89 -12.06
CA HIS A 91 -5.14 -1.88 -12.61
C HIS A 91 -5.04 -3.17 -11.83
N PHE A 92 -6.04 -3.45 -11.02
CA PHE A 92 -6.12 -4.65 -10.20
C PHE A 92 -6.91 -5.73 -10.93
N VAL A 93 -6.34 -6.93 -10.99
CA VAL A 93 -7.02 -8.16 -11.42
C VAL A 93 -7.14 -9.07 -10.21
N ALA A 94 -8.33 -9.14 -9.65
CA ALA A 94 -8.63 -9.85 -8.41
C ALA A 94 -9.38 -11.15 -8.71
N GLN A 95 -8.67 -12.29 -8.63
CA GLN A 95 -9.26 -13.61 -8.83
C GLN A 95 -10.11 -14.01 -7.64
N ASP A 96 -11.15 -14.81 -7.89
CA ASP A 96 -12.01 -15.36 -6.88
C ASP A 96 -12.41 -16.80 -7.26
N PRO A 97 -12.27 -17.78 -6.36
CA PRO A 97 -12.67 -19.17 -6.63
C PRO A 97 -14.19 -19.33 -6.78
N ARG A 98 -14.95 -18.32 -6.33
CA ARG A 98 -16.42 -18.27 -6.45
C ARG A 98 -16.85 -16.88 -6.91
N PRO A 99 -16.66 -16.53 -8.19
CA PRO A 99 -16.93 -15.18 -8.69
C PRO A 99 -18.39 -14.74 -8.51
N ALA A 100 -19.31 -15.70 -8.50
CA ALA A 100 -20.73 -15.44 -8.24
C ALA A 100 -21.03 -14.94 -6.80
N ASP A 101 -20.10 -15.18 -5.86
CA ASP A 101 -20.23 -14.72 -4.48
C ASP A 101 -19.68 -13.30 -4.28
N VAL A 102 -19.05 -12.70 -5.29
CA VAL A 102 -18.58 -11.32 -5.23
C VAL A 102 -19.77 -10.38 -5.10
N ARG A 103 -19.80 -9.64 -4.00
CA ARG A 103 -20.92 -8.75 -3.68
C ARG A 103 -20.63 -7.36 -4.22
N ILE A 104 -21.49 -6.89 -5.13
CA ILE A 104 -21.49 -5.50 -5.56
C ILE A 104 -22.42 -4.73 -4.63
N LYS A 105 -21.87 -3.71 -3.96
CA LYS A 105 -22.64 -2.78 -3.16
C LYS A 105 -22.33 -1.36 -3.62
N TYR A 106 -23.35 -0.68 -4.11
CA TYR A 106 -23.25 0.73 -4.46
C TYR A 106 -23.44 1.56 -3.19
N ARG A 107 -22.49 2.44 -2.92
CA ARG A 107 -22.51 3.31 -1.76
C ARG A 107 -22.16 4.73 -2.18
N GLN A 108 -22.40 5.67 -1.28
CA GLN A 108 -21.89 7.03 -1.42
C GLN A 108 -20.36 7.01 -1.27
N HIS A 109 -19.70 8.05 -1.76
CA HIS A 109 -18.28 8.31 -1.53
C HIS A 109 -17.94 8.10 -0.04
N ASP A 110 -16.83 7.47 0.28
CA ASP A 110 -16.39 7.08 1.62
C ASP A 110 -17.33 6.13 2.39
N GLY A 111 -18.37 5.61 1.75
CA GLY A 111 -19.44 4.88 2.44
C GLY A 111 -19.22 3.38 2.62
N PHE A 112 -18.16 2.76 2.07
CA PHE A 112 -17.93 1.33 2.24
C PHE A 112 -17.13 1.00 3.52
N ASN A 113 -17.18 -0.26 3.93
CA ASN A 113 -16.57 -0.71 5.18
C ASN A 113 -15.91 -2.09 5.03
N ASN A 114 -15.40 -2.62 6.12
CA ASN A 114 -14.66 -3.88 6.16
C ASN A 114 -15.42 -5.12 5.66
N ASN A 115 -16.76 -5.06 5.54
CA ASN A 115 -17.59 -6.14 4.99
C ASN A 115 -17.80 -6.03 3.49
N ASP A 116 -17.23 -5.01 2.84
CA ASP A 116 -17.26 -4.83 1.41
C ASP A 116 -15.95 -5.35 0.79
N GLU A 117 -16.00 -5.78 -0.47
CA GLU A 117 -14.79 -6.13 -1.20
C GLU A 117 -14.22 -4.90 -1.88
N TYR A 118 -12.92 -4.69 -1.68
CA TYR A 118 -12.23 -3.57 -2.28
C TYR A 118 -10.74 -3.86 -2.49
N VAL A 119 -10.15 -3.10 -3.35
CA VAL A 119 -8.70 -3.02 -3.57
C VAL A 119 -8.24 -1.57 -3.46
N GLY A 120 -6.97 -1.35 -3.29
CA GLY A 120 -6.43 0.01 -3.28
C GLY A 120 -4.96 0.10 -2.95
N ILE A 121 -4.54 1.29 -2.64
CA ILE A 121 -3.15 1.65 -2.39
C ILE A 121 -3.05 2.57 -1.18
N ILE A 122 -2.03 2.30 -0.36
CA ILE A 122 -1.52 3.21 0.67
C ILE A 122 -0.14 3.65 0.20
N PHE A 123 0.11 4.94 0.06
CA PHE A 123 1.40 5.38 -0.47
C PHE A 123 1.86 6.73 0.07
N SER A 124 3.18 6.93 0.10
CA SER A 124 3.82 8.21 0.39
C SER A 124 4.63 8.68 -0.80
N PRO A 125 4.26 9.80 -1.43
CA PRO A 125 5.02 10.39 -2.52
C PRO A 125 6.24 11.22 -2.04
N PHE A 126 6.40 11.35 -0.73
CA PHE A 126 7.54 12.04 -0.13
C PHE A 126 8.69 11.10 0.23
N ASN A 127 8.57 9.79 -0.05
CA ASN A 127 9.41 8.75 0.52
C ASN A 127 9.47 8.83 2.06
N ASP A 128 8.43 9.39 2.65
CA ASP A 128 8.27 9.56 4.08
C ASP A 128 7.53 8.37 4.67
N THR A 129 7.86 8.02 5.89
CA THR A 129 7.21 6.95 6.62
C THR A 129 6.09 7.44 7.56
N GLN A 130 5.98 8.76 7.73
CA GLN A 130 5.03 9.39 8.65
C GLN A 130 3.73 9.83 7.95
N TRP A 131 3.79 10.10 6.64
CA TRP A 131 2.71 10.70 5.88
C TRP A 131 2.40 9.88 4.63
N GLY A 132 1.12 9.72 4.32
CA GLY A 132 0.70 9.04 3.12
C GLY A 132 -0.74 9.27 2.76
N TYR A 133 -1.10 8.84 1.57
CA TYR A 133 -2.45 8.82 1.05
C TYR A 133 -2.97 7.39 1.00
N GLU A 134 -4.26 7.25 1.11
CA GLU A 134 -4.98 6.01 0.91
C GLU A 134 -6.08 6.22 -0.10
N PHE A 135 -6.13 5.35 -1.10
CA PHE A 135 -7.17 5.34 -2.11
C PHE A 135 -7.66 3.91 -2.28
N PHE A 136 -8.93 3.69 -2.02
CA PHE A 136 -9.56 2.38 -2.12
C PHE A 136 -10.80 2.44 -3.00
N CYS A 137 -10.98 1.42 -3.83
CA CYS A 137 -12.13 1.27 -4.71
C CYS A 137 -12.82 -0.06 -4.46
N SER A 138 -14.13 0.00 -4.18
CA SER A 138 -14.95 -1.20 -3.98
C SER A 138 -15.34 -1.86 -5.30
N THR A 139 -15.87 -3.09 -5.23
CA THR A 139 -16.46 -3.78 -6.38
C THR A 139 -17.69 -3.07 -6.98
N GLY A 140 -18.27 -2.13 -6.26
CA GLY A 140 -19.34 -1.24 -6.73
C GLY A 140 -18.84 0.10 -7.27
N ALA A 141 -17.52 0.23 -7.53
CA ALA A 141 -16.87 1.46 -7.95
C ALA A 141 -17.13 2.63 -6.97
N THR A 142 -17.28 2.33 -5.69
CA THR A 142 -17.32 3.36 -4.66
C THR A 142 -15.89 3.72 -4.30
N GLU A 143 -15.60 5.00 -4.32
CA GLU A 143 -14.32 5.58 -3.95
C GLU A 143 -14.28 5.83 -2.44
N LEU A 144 -13.12 5.57 -1.82
CA LEU A 144 -12.79 5.98 -0.46
C LEU A 144 -11.36 6.48 -0.47
N ASP A 145 -11.17 7.67 0.05
CA ASP A 145 -9.85 8.23 0.24
C ASP A 145 -9.66 8.74 1.66
N SER A 146 -8.44 8.70 2.11
CA SER A 146 -8.03 9.20 3.42
C SER A 146 -6.58 9.67 3.38
N PHE A 147 -6.23 10.44 4.38
CA PHE A 147 -4.86 10.83 4.64
C PHE A 147 -4.36 10.08 5.87
N ARG A 148 -3.20 9.43 5.74
CA ARG A 148 -2.57 8.73 6.85
C ARG A 148 -1.44 9.55 7.44
N GLN A 149 -1.47 9.70 8.77
CA GLN A 149 -0.34 10.21 9.54
C GLN A 149 0.05 9.17 10.58
N GLN A 150 1.24 8.59 10.44
CA GLN A 150 1.66 7.42 11.19
C GLN A 150 0.65 6.26 10.99
N ASN A 151 -0.04 5.83 12.03
CA ASN A 151 -1.06 4.80 11.95
C ASN A 151 -2.50 5.35 12.07
N ASN A 152 -2.67 6.68 12.12
CA ASN A 152 -3.98 7.30 12.17
C ASN A 152 -4.47 7.61 10.76
N GLU A 153 -5.72 7.28 10.49
CA GLU A 153 -6.43 7.58 9.25
C GLU A 153 -7.32 8.79 9.46
N TYR A 154 -7.23 9.76 8.54
CA TYR A 154 -8.02 10.97 8.55
C TYR A 154 -8.95 10.96 7.33
N SER A 155 -10.19 10.56 7.54
CA SER A 155 -11.23 10.47 6.51
C SER A 155 -11.83 11.82 6.11
N SER A 156 -11.33 12.93 6.69
CA SER A 156 -11.69 14.28 6.26
C SER A 156 -10.92 14.77 5.03
N PHE A 157 -9.96 13.99 4.57
CA PHE A 157 -9.30 14.21 3.30
C PHE A 157 -10.24 13.78 2.18
N ASP A 158 -10.40 14.62 1.18
CA ASP A 158 -11.28 14.39 0.03
C ASP A 158 -10.54 14.86 -1.24
N ALA A 159 -10.29 13.94 -2.14
CA ALA A 159 -9.55 14.14 -3.37
C ALA A 159 -10.44 13.91 -4.60
N ILE A 160 -10.12 14.59 -5.69
CA ILE A 160 -10.74 14.29 -6.99
C ILE A 160 -9.92 13.22 -7.68
N TRP A 161 -10.43 12.00 -7.72
CA TRP A 161 -9.84 10.86 -8.42
C TRP A 161 -10.95 9.98 -8.99
N TYR A 162 -10.61 8.91 -9.67
CA TYR A 162 -11.61 8.09 -10.36
C TYR A 162 -11.28 6.62 -10.23
N CYS A 163 -12.31 5.82 -10.01
CA CYS A 163 -12.20 4.39 -10.15
C CYS A 163 -13.34 3.79 -10.97
N ASN A 164 -13.04 2.65 -11.59
CA ASN A 164 -14.02 1.82 -12.29
C ASN A 164 -13.82 0.38 -11.85
N ALA A 165 -14.91 -0.34 -11.62
CA ALA A 165 -14.91 -1.74 -11.24
C ALA A 165 -15.90 -2.52 -12.09
N HIS A 166 -15.55 -3.75 -12.47
CA HIS A 166 -16.47 -4.67 -13.15
C HIS A 166 -16.15 -6.13 -12.83
N LEU A 167 -17.19 -6.96 -12.83
CA LEU A 167 -17.04 -8.40 -12.65
C LEU A 167 -16.47 -9.03 -13.92
N THR A 168 -15.70 -10.10 -13.71
CA THR A 168 -15.21 -10.99 -14.77
C THR A 168 -15.65 -12.43 -14.49
N PRO A 169 -15.53 -13.36 -15.44
CA PRO A 169 -15.81 -14.77 -15.19
C PRO A 169 -14.97 -15.41 -14.07
N THR A 170 -13.84 -14.80 -13.71
CA THR A 170 -12.88 -15.33 -12.72
C THR A 170 -12.71 -14.44 -11.47
N GLY A 171 -13.52 -13.39 -11.32
CA GLY A 171 -13.42 -12.47 -10.18
C GLY A 171 -13.87 -11.06 -10.54
N TYR A 172 -13.01 -10.08 -10.35
CA TYR A 172 -13.29 -8.69 -10.74
C TYR A 172 -12.01 -7.93 -11.09
N VAL A 173 -12.21 -6.82 -11.80
CA VAL A 173 -11.15 -5.89 -12.18
C VAL A 173 -11.50 -4.51 -11.65
N VAL A 174 -10.49 -3.79 -11.15
CA VAL A 174 -10.60 -2.39 -10.74
C VAL A 174 -9.51 -1.58 -11.45
N THR A 175 -9.89 -0.49 -12.07
CA THR A 175 -8.95 0.49 -12.61
C THR A 175 -9.10 1.81 -11.87
N MET A 176 -7.98 2.36 -11.38
CA MET A 176 -7.94 3.61 -10.62
C MET A 176 -7.10 4.63 -11.40
N GLN A 177 -7.58 5.87 -11.43
CA GLN A 177 -6.87 7.03 -11.93
C GLN A 177 -6.74 8.05 -10.81
N ILE A 178 -5.51 8.31 -10.37
CA ILE A 178 -5.21 9.29 -9.32
C ILE A 178 -4.48 10.47 -9.98
N PRO A 179 -5.18 11.59 -10.27
CA PRO A 179 -4.56 12.75 -10.90
C PRO A 179 -3.49 13.37 -10.00
N PHE A 180 -2.33 13.69 -10.54
CA PHE A 180 -1.25 14.31 -9.77
C PHE A 180 -1.65 15.67 -9.17
N ARG A 181 -2.60 16.38 -9.79
CA ARG A 181 -3.15 17.62 -9.24
C ARG A 181 -3.89 17.44 -7.90
N SER A 182 -4.32 16.23 -7.59
CA SER A 182 -5.00 15.87 -6.34
C SER A 182 -4.04 15.48 -5.23
N LEU A 183 -2.73 15.39 -5.53
CA LEU A 183 -1.69 14.99 -4.62
C LEU A 183 -0.74 16.17 -4.32
N LYS A 184 -0.17 16.14 -3.14
CA LYS A 184 1.02 16.94 -2.82
C LYS A 184 2.22 16.03 -2.83
N PHE A 185 3.26 16.41 -3.53
CA PHE A 185 4.56 15.73 -3.59
C PHE A 185 5.66 16.74 -3.89
N PRO A 186 6.95 16.44 -3.57
CA PRO A 186 8.05 17.35 -3.84
C PRO A 186 8.16 17.64 -5.34
N HIS A 187 8.49 18.87 -5.69
CA HIS A 187 8.93 19.18 -7.05
C HIS A 187 10.37 18.71 -7.24
N SER A 188 10.62 17.95 -8.30
CA SER A 188 11.96 17.45 -8.63
C SER A 188 12.07 17.19 -10.12
N ASP A 189 13.20 17.57 -10.71
CA ASP A 189 13.56 17.21 -12.08
C ASP A 189 14.12 15.78 -12.16
N GLU A 190 14.47 15.18 -11.00
CA GLU A 190 14.95 13.81 -10.89
C GLU A 190 13.80 12.83 -10.60
N PRO A 191 13.91 11.58 -11.05
CA PRO A 191 12.94 10.54 -10.74
C PRO A 191 12.75 10.39 -9.23
N GLN A 192 11.50 10.46 -8.78
CA GLN A 192 11.16 10.41 -7.36
C GLN A 192 11.01 8.96 -6.89
N THR A 193 11.39 8.71 -5.65
CA THR A 193 11.13 7.42 -5.00
C THR A 193 9.93 7.56 -4.07
N TRP A 194 8.93 6.73 -4.28
CA TRP A 194 7.71 6.68 -3.48
C TRP A 194 7.65 5.37 -2.70
N ARG A 195 6.86 5.35 -1.64
CA ARG A 195 6.53 4.13 -0.89
C ARG A 195 5.13 3.71 -1.25
N MET A 196 4.93 2.45 -1.67
CA MET A 196 3.62 1.94 -2.08
C MET A 196 3.31 0.61 -1.40
N LEU A 197 2.11 0.51 -0.85
CA LEU A 197 1.53 -0.70 -0.30
C LEU A 197 0.19 -0.95 -0.99
N PHE A 198 0.11 -2.01 -1.79
CA PHE A 198 -1.13 -2.42 -2.43
C PHE A 198 -1.91 -3.34 -1.51
N PHE A 199 -3.22 -3.23 -1.57
CA PHE A 199 -4.09 -3.85 -0.61
C PHE A 199 -5.34 -4.44 -1.28
N ARG A 200 -5.77 -5.63 -0.82
CA ARG A 200 -7.08 -6.19 -1.10
C ARG A 200 -7.78 -6.57 0.20
N ASN A 201 -9.02 -6.17 0.32
CA ASN A 201 -9.96 -6.68 1.31
C ASN A 201 -10.85 -7.72 0.64
N TRP A 202 -10.63 -8.99 0.94
CA TRP A 202 -11.46 -10.10 0.48
C TRP A 202 -12.42 -10.49 1.59
N ALA A 203 -13.64 -9.94 1.52
CA ALA A 203 -14.66 -10.08 2.54
C ALA A 203 -15.56 -11.27 2.23
N ARG A 204 -15.38 -12.38 2.96
CA ARG A 204 -16.20 -13.59 2.92
C ARG A 204 -16.76 -13.87 4.32
N ASN A 205 -16.79 -15.14 4.74
CA ASN A 205 -17.16 -15.50 6.11
C ASN A 205 -16.19 -14.91 7.14
N VAL A 206 -14.92 -14.86 6.77
CA VAL A 206 -13.85 -14.17 7.48
C VAL A 206 -13.31 -13.09 6.56
N ARG A 207 -12.95 -11.95 7.13
CA ARG A 207 -12.28 -10.86 6.42
C ARG A 207 -10.82 -11.20 6.24
N HIS A 208 -10.35 -11.21 4.98
CA HIS A 208 -8.95 -11.39 4.65
C HIS A 208 -8.37 -10.09 4.13
N GLN A 209 -7.23 -9.70 4.68
CA GLN A 209 -6.46 -8.56 4.22
C GLN A 209 -5.19 -9.06 3.54
N ILE A 210 -4.95 -8.64 2.31
CA ILE A 210 -3.93 -9.20 1.45
C ILE A 210 -3.07 -8.06 0.88
N THR A 211 -1.75 -8.23 0.90
CA THR A 211 -0.78 -7.23 0.45
C THR A 211 0.36 -7.88 -0.35
N GLN A 212 1.15 -7.07 -1.08
CA GLN A 212 2.32 -7.56 -1.81
C GLN A 212 3.53 -7.81 -0.88
N VAL A 213 3.59 -7.13 0.26
CA VAL A 213 4.68 -7.30 1.25
C VAL A 213 4.16 -7.92 2.53
N LYS A 214 5.04 -8.57 3.26
CA LYS A 214 4.78 -9.01 4.65
C LYS A 214 4.83 -7.80 5.57
N LEU A 215 3.91 -7.73 6.53
CA LEU A 215 3.88 -6.68 7.54
C LEU A 215 4.25 -7.25 8.91
N ASP A 216 5.23 -6.63 9.57
CA ASP A 216 5.54 -6.91 10.97
C ASP A 216 4.59 -6.12 11.87
N TYR A 217 3.71 -6.82 12.57
CA TYR A 217 2.72 -6.22 13.48
C TYR A 217 3.32 -5.60 14.74
N ASN A 218 4.58 -5.94 15.08
CA ASN A 218 5.31 -5.28 16.16
C ASN A 218 5.90 -3.94 15.73
N ASN A 219 5.86 -3.64 14.42
CA ASN A 219 6.30 -2.38 13.85
C ASN A 219 5.08 -1.49 13.55
N ASN A 220 4.86 -0.47 14.37
CA ASN A 220 3.77 0.49 14.22
C ASN A 220 3.94 1.45 13.06
N CYS A 221 4.70 1.10 12.03
CA CYS A 221 4.93 1.92 10.86
C CYS A 221 4.58 1.15 9.59
N THR A 222 3.39 1.33 9.05
CA THR A 222 2.93 0.69 7.82
C THR A 222 3.75 1.12 6.61
N LEU A 223 4.00 2.42 6.45
CA LEU A 223 4.75 2.96 5.32
C LEU A 223 6.25 2.62 5.35
N CYS A 224 6.83 2.33 6.55
CA CYS A 224 8.20 1.84 6.64
C CYS A 224 8.40 0.51 5.93
N GLN A 225 7.32 -0.28 5.86
CA GLN A 225 7.32 -1.65 5.34
C GLN A 225 6.88 -1.72 3.88
N ALA A 226 6.36 -0.60 3.34
CA ALA A 226 5.90 -0.50 1.97
C ALA A 226 7.04 -0.69 0.96
N GLU A 227 6.69 -1.12 -0.25
CA GLU A 227 7.62 -1.25 -1.38
C GLU A 227 8.13 0.13 -1.80
N LEU A 228 9.42 0.21 -2.19
CA LEU A 228 9.96 1.39 -2.84
C LEU A 228 9.74 1.28 -4.35
N VAL A 229 9.17 2.33 -4.94
CA VAL A 229 8.97 2.45 -6.40
C VAL A 229 9.58 3.75 -6.91
N ARG A 230 10.00 3.77 -8.17
CA ARG A 230 10.65 4.93 -8.80
C ARG A 230 10.21 5.13 -10.23
#